data_d0bce306366a37f2e620a6cd74b58ddb
#
_entry.id   d0bce306366a37f2e620a6cd74b58ddb
#
_cell.length_a   1.000
_cell.length_b   1.000
_cell.length_c   1.000
_cell.angle_alpha   90.00
_cell.angle_beta   90.00
_cell.angle_gamma   90.00
#
_symmetry.space_group_name_H-M   'P 1'
#
loop_
_entity.id
_entity.type
_entity.pdbx_description
1 polymer ?
#
loop_
_entity_poly.entity_id
_entity_poly.type
_entity_poly.pdbx_seq_one_letter_code
_entity_poly.pdbx_strand_id
1 'polypeptide(L)'
;DFEMSFRLHMSYSSCCGGGDDNAADHRPADGMSISIGNDLPDTIGLAEEGSGSGIRICFDMWDSGGGEAPAIDVWRGAEGEVGDGDQGAWSGGMLVRQKFNGVTSATEEEKFKDANGDYVWLWTQGEWVDVKISVKDGMFTINYKGHEVISHALPAAWAPLVGPNWLFAARTGGANETHWIDDLNITLYGSTAPGVSMFESDAGGWRLKITDIEEAGVELDSVEVTYEGEVIDLPATKTDGVTSIQYDAAEPLLANSDHTLQVAFKDSNGKNQLLNLDFSVK
;
A
#
# COMPACT_ATOMS: atom_id res chain seq x y z
N ASP A 1 -3.57 5.90 -11.38
CA ASP A 1 -2.56 4.94 -11.88
C ASP A 1 -1.16 5.52 -11.71
N PHE A 2 -0.17 4.68 -11.45
CA PHE A 2 1.23 5.10 -11.36
C PHE A 2 2.18 3.99 -11.80
N GLU A 3 3.39 4.38 -12.11
CA GLU A 3 4.52 3.49 -12.28
C GLU A 3 5.70 4.08 -11.50
N MET A 4 6.36 3.26 -10.70
CA MET A 4 7.58 3.58 -9.98
C MET A 4 8.66 2.61 -10.38
N SER A 5 9.83 3.12 -10.70
CA SER A 5 11.02 2.32 -10.94
C SER A 5 12.20 2.86 -10.14
N PHE A 6 13.03 1.97 -9.66
CA PHE A 6 14.25 2.32 -8.93
C PHE A 6 15.22 1.14 -8.95
N ARG A 7 16.46 1.41 -8.58
CA ARG A 7 17.45 0.39 -8.28
C ARG A 7 17.52 0.19 -6.77
N LEU A 8 17.52 -1.06 -6.37
CA LEU A 8 17.55 -1.47 -4.97
C LEU A 8 18.82 -2.24 -4.67
N HIS A 9 19.40 -1.95 -3.50
CA HIS A 9 20.49 -2.73 -2.93
C HIS A 9 20.16 -3.04 -1.47
N MET A 10 19.99 -4.32 -1.16
CA MET A 10 19.79 -4.87 0.18
C MET A 10 20.83 -5.95 0.41
N SER A 11 21.89 -5.62 1.12
CA SER A 11 23.08 -6.48 1.28
C SER A 11 23.91 -6.09 2.49
N TYR A 12 25.08 -6.70 2.61
CA TYR A 12 26.07 -6.42 3.66
C TYR A 12 25.59 -6.69 5.08
N SER A 13 24.90 -7.83 5.26
CA SER A 13 24.56 -8.28 6.61
C SER A 13 25.82 -8.52 7.46
N SER A 14 25.84 -7.98 8.65
CA SER A 14 26.93 -8.20 9.62
C SER A 14 26.60 -9.24 10.68
N CYS A 15 25.46 -9.88 10.60
CA CYS A 15 24.96 -10.84 11.59
C CYS A 15 24.74 -12.23 10.97
N CYS A 16 24.82 -13.23 11.82
CA CYS A 16 24.14 -14.51 11.68
C CYS A 16 24.56 -15.30 10.43
N GLY A 17 25.84 -15.45 10.20
CA GLY A 17 26.39 -16.26 9.12
C GLY A 17 27.63 -15.70 8.45
N GLY A 18 28.09 -14.54 8.86
CA GLY A 18 29.36 -14.01 8.39
C GLY A 18 29.27 -12.78 7.51
N GLY A 19 30.37 -12.31 6.98
CA GLY A 19 30.53 -11.00 6.37
C GLY A 19 30.66 -10.99 4.84
N ASP A 20 30.34 -12.08 4.15
CA ASP A 20 30.34 -12.07 2.70
C ASP A 20 28.91 -12.21 2.13
N ASP A 21 28.63 -11.48 1.06
CA ASP A 21 27.29 -11.40 0.48
C ASP A 21 26.87 -12.63 -0.33
N ASN A 22 27.62 -13.71 -0.27
CA ASN A 22 27.37 -14.92 -1.06
C ASN A 22 27.07 -16.16 -0.21
N ALA A 23 27.08 -16.02 1.12
CA ALA A 23 26.82 -17.17 1.99
C ALA A 23 25.32 -17.47 2.04
N ALA A 24 24.94 -18.73 1.77
CA ALA A 24 23.57 -19.19 1.78
C ALA A 24 22.92 -19.17 3.19
N ASP A 25 23.71 -18.96 4.22
CA ASP A 25 23.31 -18.87 5.62
C ASP A 25 23.21 -17.44 6.14
N HIS A 26 23.43 -16.43 5.29
CA HIS A 26 23.23 -15.03 5.65
C HIS A 26 21.75 -14.77 5.98
N ARG A 27 21.54 -14.07 7.07
CA ARG A 27 20.23 -13.63 7.53
C ARG A 27 20.19 -12.10 7.62
N PRO A 28 20.07 -11.43 6.47
CA PRO A 28 19.85 -9.99 6.47
C PRO A 28 18.52 -9.65 7.17
N ALA A 29 18.43 -8.45 7.75
CA ALA A 29 17.26 -8.02 8.50
C ALA A 29 17.23 -6.48 8.71
N ASP A 30 16.09 -5.89 9.00
CA ASP A 30 14.75 -6.53 9.02
C ASP A 30 14.10 -6.41 7.64
N GLY A 31 14.42 -5.36 6.88
CA GLY A 31 13.90 -5.07 5.58
C GLY A 31 13.57 -3.60 5.37
N MET A 32 12.82 -3.32 4.32
CA MET A 32 12.36 -1.97 3.99
C MET A 32 10.93 -1.96 3.47
N SER A 33 10.32 -0.78 3.50
CA SER A 33 8.99 -0.57 2.97
C SER A 33 8.86 0.69 2.11
N ILE A 34 7.82 0.68 1.27
CA ILE A 34 7.34 1.83 0.52
C ILE A 34 5.86 1.97 0.86
N SER A 35 5.50 3.10 1.44
CA SER A 35 4.11 3.43 1.77
C SER A 35 3.61 4.55 0.87
N ILE A 36 2.37 4.43 0.40
CA ILE A 36 1.73 5.38 -0.51
C ILE A 36 0.37 5.72 0.10
N GLY A 37 0.17 6.95 0.53
CA GLY A 37 -1.06 7.33 1.21
C GLY A 37 -1.15 8.83 1.50
N ASN A 38 -2.31 9.26 1.99
CA ASN A 38 -2.55 10.66 2.38
C ASN A 38 -2.39 10.88 3.88
N ASP A 39 -2.29 9.80 4.65
CA ASP A 39 -2.23 9.77 6.11
C ASP A 39 -0.90 9.23 6.65
N LEU A 40 0.16 9.36 5.87
CA LEU A 40 1.49 8.89 6.28
C LEU A 40 2.02 9.73 7.45
N PRO A 41 2.45 9.10 8.56
CA PRO A 41 2.97 9.81 9.70
C PRO A 41 4.41 10.30 9.47
N ASP A 42 4.82 11.31 10.21
CA ASP A 42 6.19 11.83 10.19
C ASP A 42 7.22 10.86 10.83
N THR A 43 6.73 9.92 11.63
CA THR A 43 7.56 8.90 12.31
C THR A 43 6.85 7.57 12.32
N ILE A 44 7.58 6.49 12.06
CA ILE A 44 7.06 5.12 12.06
C ILE A 44 7.86 4.24 13.01
N GLY A 45 7.17 3.34 13.70
CA GLY A 45 7.77 2.42 14.67
C GLY A 45 8.45 1.23 14.01
N LEU A 46 7.72 0.54 13.13
CA LEU A 46 8.21 -0.63 12.38
C LEU A 46 8.40 -0.22 10.91
N ALA A 47 9.57 0.32 10.63
CA ALA A 47 9.84 0.98 9.34
C ALA A 47 9.82 0.02 8.14
N GLU A 48 10.22 -1.24 8.34
CA GLU A 48 10.21 -2.30 7.32
C GLU A 48 8.80 -2.69 6.89
N GLU A 49 7.81 -2.38 7.70
CA GLU A 49 6.42 -2.77 7.49
C GLU A 49 5.57 -1.64 6.91
N GLY A 50 6.11 -0.44 6.91
CA GLY A 50 5.43 0.74 6.39
C GLY A 50 4.36 1.29 7.32
N SER A 51 3.56 2.22 6.84
CA SER A 51 2.51 2.90 7.61
C SER A 51 1.43 3.50 6.71
N GLY A 52 0.32 3.91 7.33
CA GLY A 52 -0.80 4.57 6.65
C GLY A 52 -1.83 3.62 6.07
N SER A 53 -2.97 4.18 5.66
CA SER A 53 -4.12 3.42 5.19
C SER A 53 -4.12 3.12 3.68
N GLY A 54 -3.15 3.62 2.95
CA GLY A 54 -3.01 3.42 1.51
C GLY A 54 -2.39 2.06 1.14
N ILE A 55 -1.54 2.04 0.13
CA ILE A 55 -0.76 0.85 -0.23
C ILE A 55 0.55 0.86 0.55
N ARG A 56 0.92 -0.30 1.08
CA ARG A 56 2.23 -0.56 1.66
C ARG A 56 2.85 -1.75 0.97
N ILE A 57 4.11 -1.61 0.60
CA ILE A 57 4.91 -2.64 -0.05
C ILE A 57 6.11 -2.88 0.85
N CYS A 58 6.18 -4.07 1.43
CA CYS A 58 7.20 -4.45 2.39
C CYS A 58 8.15 -5.44 1.72
N PHE A 59 9.43 -5.15 1.73
CA PHE A 59 10.50 -6.07 1.38
C PHE A 59 11.01 -6.67 2.68
N ASP A 60 10.31 -7.66 3.17
CA ASP A 60 10.56 -8.30 4.46
C ASP A 60 11.67 -9.36 4.31
N MET A 61 12.77 -9.17 5.03
CA MET A 61 13.95 -10.02 4.93
C MET A 61 14.07 -11.01 6.08
N TRP A 62 13.44 -10.72 7.22
CA TRP A 62 13.63 -11.50 8.44
C TRP A 62 12.45 -12.42 8.74
N ASP A 63 12.65 -13.74 8.62
CA ASP A 63 11.67 -14.73 9.08
C ASP A 63 11.67 -14.80 10.62
N SER A 64 10.67 -14.17 11.24
CA SER A 64 10.44 -14.23 12.69
C SER A 64 9.88 -15.58 13.15
N GLY A 65 9.55 -16.46 12.20
CA GLY A 65 9.06 -17.82 12.34
C GLY A 65 7.75 -18.00 11.56
N GLY A 66 7.46 -19.21 11.14
CA GLY A 66 6.28 -19.50 10.31
C GLY A 66 6.52 -19.38 8.81
N GLY A 67 7.73 -18.97 8.39
CA GLY A 67 8.10 -18.88 6.98
C GLY A 67 7.43 -17.72 6.25
N GLU A 68 7.21 -16.60 6.94
CA GLU A 68 6.62 -15.38 6.34
C GLU A 68 7.61 -14.65 5.45
N ALA A 69 8.88 -14.69 5.73
CA ALA A 69 9.96 -14.03 5.00
C ALA A 69 11.07 -15.02 4.58
N PRO A 70 11.99 -14.64 3.65
CA PRO A 70 11.98 -13.41 2.85
C PRO A 70 10.79 -13.31 1.91
N ALA A 71 10.13 -12.14 1.87
CA ALA A 71 8.92 -11.95 1.09
C ALA A 71 8.78 -10.50 0.60
N ILE A 72 8.03 -10.31 -0.47
CA ILE A 72 7.43 -9.02 -0.81
C ILE A 72 5.95 -9.12 -0.46
N ASP A 73 5.53 -8.28 0.48
CA ASP A 73 4.16 -8.18 0.95
C ASP A 73 3.53 -6.89 0.45
N VAL A 74 2.29 -6.99 0.00
CA VAL A 74 1.49 -5.82 -0.36
C VAL A 74 0.26 -5.76 0.53
N TRP A 75 0.11 -4.64 1.20
CA TRP A 75 -0.95 -4.38 2.16
C TRP A 75 -1.79 -3.18 1.73
N ARG A 76 -3.04 -3.16 2.16
CA ARG A 76 -3.94 -2.02 2.04
C ARG A 76 -4.74 -1.85 3.34
N GLY A 77 -5.05 -0.58 3.64
CA GLY A 77 -5.88 -0.23 4.80
C GLY A 77 -5.06 0.10 6.04
N ALA A 78 -5.72 0.78 6.95
CA ALA A 78 -5.18 1.06 8.27
C ALA A 78 -4.96 -0.25 9.02
N GLU A 79 -3.89 -0.28 9.80
CA GLU A 79 -3.54 -1.45 10.53
C GLU A 79 -3.98 -1.46 11.95
N GLY A 80 -4.20 -2.68 12.45
CA GLY A 80 -3.88 -2.93 13.83
C GLY A 80 -2.35 -2.86 14.02
N GLU A 81 -1.88 -2.21 15.06
CA GLU A 81 -0.47 -2.21 15.42
C GLU A 81 0.03 -3.65 15.46
N VAL A 82 1.09 -3.92 14.70
CA VAL A 82 1.75 -5.21 14.80
C VAL A 82 2.47 -5.25 16.13
N GLY A 83 2.13 -6.21 16.92
CA GLY A 83 2.88 -6.50 18.13
C GLY A 83 4.31 -6.89 17.76
N ASP A 84 5.28 -6.29 18.45
CA ASP A 84 6.70 -6.60 18.35
C ASP A 84 6.95 -8.12 18.26
N GLY A 85 7.41 -8.57 17.10
CA GLY A 85 7.89 -9.93 16.88
C GLY A 85 6.84 -11.02 16.78
N ASP A 86 5.59 -10.71 16.65
CA ASP A 86 4.55 -11.73 16.61
C ASP A 86 4.03 -12.00 15.21
N GLN A 87 4.41 -13.11 14.79
CA GLN A 87 3.95 -14.01 13.76
C GLN A 87 2.49 -13.85 13.40
N GLY A 88 2.18 -13.12 12.35
CA GLY A 88 0.89 -13.22 11.69
C GLY A 88 -0.27 -12.50 12.37
N ALA A 89 -0.02 -11.53 13.22
CA ALA A 89 -1.04 -10.64 13.76
C ALA A 89 -1.39 -9.44 12.86
N TRP A 90 -1.04 -9.50 11.58
CA TRP A 90 -1.54 -8.55 10.59
C TRP A 90 -3.04 -8.80 10.38
N SER A 91 -3.82 -8.16 11.19
CA SER A 91 -5.27 -8.32 11.17
C SER A 91 -5.89 -7.55 10.02
N GLY A 92 -5.75 -8.09 8.83
CA GLY A 92 -6.49 -7.60 7.69
C GLY A 92 -5.71 -6.66 6.78
N GLY A 93 -6.08 -6.65 5.52
CA GLY A 93 -5.54 -5.76 4.51
C GLY A 93 -4.35 -6.29 3.72
N MET A 94 -3.79 -7.47 4.03
CA MET A 94 -2.83 -8.10 3.12
C MET A 94 -3.52 -8.48 1.81
N LEU A 95 -3.03 -7.92 0.72
CA LEU A 95 -3.53 -8.21 -0.62
C LEU A 95 -2.84 -9.44 -1.19
N VAL A 96 -1.52 -9.49 -1.08
CA VAL A 96 -0.71 -10.57 -1.62
C VAL A 96 0.65 -10.64 -0.93
N ARG A 97 1.18 -11.85 -0.79
CA ARG A 97 2.55 -12.15 -0.35
C ARG A 97 3.22 -13.03 -1.38
N GLN A 98 4.41 -12.66 -1.81
CA GLN A 98 5.30 -13.51 -2.61
C GLN A 98 6.57 -13.82 -1.82
N LYS A 99 6.78 -15.08 -1.51
CA LYS A 99 7.98 -15.55 -0.80
C LYS A 99 9.14 -15.81 -1.75
N PHE A 100 10.35 -15.66 -1.22
CA PHE A 100 11.61 -15.83 -1.97
C PHE A 100 12.53 -16.82 -1.29
N ASN A 101 13.64 -17.13 -1.95
CA ASN A 101 14.67 -17.95 -1.36
C ASN A 101 15.43 -17.18 -0.26
N GLY A 102 15.87 -17.91 0.77
CA GLY A 102 16.60 -17.37 1.92
C GLY A 102 16.60 -18.34 3.08
N VAL A 103 17.10 -17.88 4.24
CA VAL A 103 17.03 -18.63 5.49
C VAL A 103 15.63 -18.47 6.08
N THR A 104 14.79 -19.45 5.86
CA THR A 104 13.38 -19.40 6.18
C THR A 104 12.82 -20.78 6.47
N SER A 105 11.69 -20.86 7.18
CA SER A 105 10.88 -22.08 7.32
C SER A 105 9.82 -22.24 6.24
N ALA A 106 9.73 -21.32 5.25
CA ALA A 106 8.84 -21.46 4.10
C ALA A 106 9.16 -22.73 3.28
N THR A 107 8.12 -23.37 2.77
CA THR A 107 8.28 -24.56 1.94
C THR A 107 8.85 -24.21 0.56
N GLU A 108 9.44 -25.20 -0.12
CA GLU A 108 10.03 -25.00 -1.43
C GLU A 108 9.00 -24.64 -2.52
N GLU A 109 7.74 -25.02 -2.35
CA GLU A 109 6.64 -24.70 -3.23
C GLU A 109 6.17 -23.24 -3.10
N GLU A 110 6.40 -22.61 -1.96
CA GLU A 110 5.99 -21.24 -1.69
C GLU A 110 6.99 -20.20 -2.23
N LYS A 111 8.21 -20.63 -2.52
CA LYS A 111 9.29 -19.74 -2.97
C LYS A 111 9.21 -19.46 -4.46
N PHE A 112 9.41 -18.20 -4.82
CA PHE A 112 9.43 -17.79 -6.23
C PHE A 112 10.58 -18.43 -6.99
N LYS A 113 10.25 -18.95 -8.17
CA LYS A 113 11.21 -19.50 -9.16
C LYS A 113 11.07 -18.76 -10.48
N ASP A 114 12.16 -18.53 -11.13
CA ASP A 114 12.18 -17.97 -12.47
C ASP A 114 11.67 -18.98 -13.53
N ALA A 115 11.67 -18.56 -14.79
CA ALA A 115 11.22 -19.40 -15.92
C ALA A 115 12.09 -20.63 -16.15
N ASN A 116 13.30 -20.69 -15.63
CA ASN A 116 14.22 -21.83 -15.68
C ASN A 116 14.01 -22.79 -14.51
N GLY A 117 13.22 -22.39 -13.50
CA GLY A 117 13.00 -23.14 -12.28
C GLY A 117 14.03 -22.83 -11.18
N ASP A 118 14.86 -21.82 -11.37
CA ASP A 118 15.85 -21.39 -10.39
C ASP A 118 15.22 -20.47 -9.36
N TYR A 119 15.61 -20.64 -8.07
CA TYR A 119 15.12 -19.81 -7.00
C TYR A 119 15.64 -18.38 -7.09
N VAL A 120 14.73 -17.42 -6.97
CA VAL A 120 15.08 -16.00 -6.86
C VAL A 120 15.25 -15.63 -5.40
N TRP A 121 16.30 -14.88 -5.10
CA TRP A 121 16.58 -14.33 -3.79
C TRP A 121 16.04 -12.90 -3.67
N LEU A 122 15.36 -12.60 -2.57
CA LEU A 122 14.99 -11.21 -2.27
C LEU A 122 16.24 -10.40 -1.93
N TRP A 123 17.16 -10.96 -1.17
CA TRP A 123 18.46 -10.37 -0.91
C TRP A 123 19.24 -10.14 -2.22
N THR A 124 19.84 -8.96 -2.36
CA THR A 124 20.47 -8.56 -3.63
C THR A 124 21.87 -9.11 -3.84
N GLN A 125 22.47 -9.70 -2.82
CA GLN A 125 23.80 -10.36 -2.91
C GLN A 125 24.93 -9.43 -3.37
N GLY A 126 24.94 -8.17 -2.87
CA GLY A 126 25.94 -7.18 -3.24
C GLY A 126 25.70 -6.45 -4.55
N GLU A 127 24.63 -6.79 -5.26
CA GLU A 127 24.32 -6.21 -6.55
C GLU A 127 23.19 -5.18 -6.47
N TRP A 128 23.22 -4.22 -7.38
CA TRP A 128 22.08 -3.35 -7.62
C TRP A 128 21.06 -4.05 -8.52
N VAL A 129 19.83 -4.13 -8.08
CA VAL A 129 18.75 -4.79 -8.83
C VAL A 129 17.66 -3.82 -9.21
N ASP A 130 17.06 -4.01 -10.38
CA ASP A 130 15.95 -3.21 -10.84
C ASP A 130 14.66 -3.67 -10.18
N VAL A 131 13.88 -2.68 -9.71
CA VAL A 131 12.54 -2.84 -9.18
C VAL A 131 11.59 -1.94 -9.96
N LYS A 132 10.47 -2.49 -10.39
CA LYS A 132 9.40 -1.74 -11.00
C LYS A 132 8.07 -2.11 -10.37
N ILE A 133 7.33 -1.11 -9.92
CA ILE A 133 6.03 -1.25 -9.27
C ILE A 133 5.03 -0.44 -10.08
N SER A 134 3.89 -1.01 -10.39
CA SER A 134 2.84 -0.25 -11.07
C SER A 134 1.45 -0.57 -10.54
N VAL A 135 0.60 0.45 -10.57
CA VAL A 135 -0.85 0.33 -10.47
C VAL A 135 -1.42 0.87 -11.76
N LYS A 136 -2.07 0.01 -12.51
CA LYS A 136 -2.68 0.38 -13.78
C LYS A 136 -3.96 -0.42 -14.02
N ASP A 137 -5.03 0.27 -14.38
CA ASP A 137 -6.33 -0.35 -14.72
C ASP A 137 -6.82 -1.35 -13.65
N GLY A 138 -6.60 -1.05 -12.37
CA GLY A 138 -6.99 -1.90 -11.26
C GLY A 138 -6.08 -3.11 -11.01
N MET A 139 -4.95 -3.19 -11.71
CA MET A 139 -3.93 -4.21 -11.48
C MET A 139 -2.72 -3.62 -10.76
N PHE A 140 -2.27 -4.29 -9.72
CA PHE A 140 -1.01 -4.02 -9.04
C PHE A 140 0.03 -5.04 -9.50
N THR A 141 1.19 -4.56 -9.95
CA THR A 141 2.28 -5.45 -10.38
C THR A 141 3.61 -5.04 -9.78
N ILE A 142 4.45 -6.04 -9.47
CA ILE A 142 5.85 -5.83 -9.10
C ILE A 142 6.74 -6.68 -10.00
N ASN A 143 7.69 -6.02 -10.65
CA ASN A 143 8.81 -6.67 -11.30
C ASN A 143 10.05 -6.50 -10.41
N TYR A 144 10.71 -7.59 -10.10
CA TYR A 144 11.91 -7.66 -9.28
C TYR A 144 12.97 -8.52 -9.98
N LYS A 145 14.19 -7.98 -10.15
CA LYS A 145 15.28 -8.67 -10.86
C LYS A 145 14.89 -9.14 -12.27
N GLY A 146 14.03 -8.38 -12.97
CA GLY A 146 13.57 -8.73 -14.32
C GLY A 146 12.43 -9.75 -14.38
N HIS A 147 11.90 -10.21 -13.24
CA HIS A 147 10.76 -11.13 -13.16
C HIS A 147 9.51 -10.43 -12.64
N GLU A 148 8.35 -10.67 -13.25
CA GLU A 148 7.08 -10.30 -12.67
C GLU A 148 6.79 -11.24 -11.49
N VAL A 149 7.03 -10.75 -10.28
CA VAL A 149 6.92 -11.55 -9.06
C VAL A 149 5.55 -11.42 -8.40
N ILE A 150 4.86 -10.31 -8.63
CA ILE A 150 3.49 -10.08 -8.18
C ILE A 150 2.68 -9.51 -9.33
N SER A 151 1.49 -10.07 -9.53
CA SER A 151 0.43 -9.54 -10.39
C SER A 151 -0.90 -9.80 -9.69
N HIS A 152 -1.53 -8.78 -9.16
CA HIS A 152 -2.71 -8.90 -8.29
C HIS A 152 -3.75 -7.84 -8.62
N ALA A 153 -5.01 -8.26 -8.77
CA ALA A 153 -6.11 -7.32 -8.95
C ALA A 153 -6.37 -6.56 -7.65
N LEU A 154 -6.41 -5.24 -7.73
CA LEU A 154 -6.82 -4.43 -6.59
C LEU A 154 -8.29 -4.74 -6.25
N PRO A 155 -8.66 -4.72 -4.95
CA PRO A 155 -10.04 -4.91 -4.55
C PRO A 155 -10.98 -3.93 -5.25
N ALA A 156 -12.21 -4.36 -5.55
CA ALA A 156 -13.22 -3.50 -6.15
C ALA A 156 -13.52 -2.22 -5.33
N ALA A 157 -13.22 -2.27 -4.03
CA ALA A 157 -13.29 -1.15 -3.10
C ALA A 157 -12.06 -0.22 -3.16
N TRP A 158 -11.11 -0.44 -4.05
CA TRP A 158 -9.97 0.45 -4.20
C TRP A 158 -10.42 1.80 -4.75
N ALA A 159 -10.24 2.84 -3.94
CA ALA A 159 -10.40 4.22 -4.38
C ALA A 159 -9.03 4.80 -4.74
N PRO A 160 -8.83 5.33 -5.95
CA PRO A 160 -7.60 5.99 -6.32
C PRO A 160 -7.28 7.14 -5.37
N LEU A 161 -6.07 7.21 -4.87
CA LEU A 161 -5.58 8.34 -4.08
C LEU A 161 -5.23 9.50 -5.01
N VAL A 162 -5.66 10.71 -4.65
CA VAL A 162 -5.30 11.93 -5.37
C VAL A 162 -4.22 12.67 -4.58
N GLY A 163 -3.05 12.87 -5.20
CA GLY A 163 -1.93 13.55 -4.57
C GLY A 163 -1.36 12.82 -3.36
N PRO A 164 -1.12 11.49 -3.42
CA PRO A 164 -0.59 10.76 -2.29
C PRO A 164 0.84 11.19 -1.97
N ASN A 165 1.19 11.08 -0.70
CA ASN A 165 2.56 11.13 -0.25
C ASN A 165 3.23 9.76 -0.44
N TRP A 166 4.56 9.76 -0.50
CA TRP A 166 5.39 8.58 -0.61
C TRP A 166 6.36 8.54 0.55
N LEU A 167 6.44 7.42 1.23
CA LEU A 167 7.35 7.22 2.36
C LEU A 167 8.19 5.97 2.10
N PHE A 168 9.49 6.13 2.13
CA PHE A 168 10.46 5.05 2.08
C PHE A 168 11.05 4.90 3.47
N ALA A 169 11.02 3.71 4.00
CA ALA A 169 11.49 3.44 5.34
C ALA A 169 12.19 2.09 5.42
N ALA A 170 13.13 1.96 6.32
CA ALA A 170 13.88 0.74 6.54
C ALA A 170 14.23 0.60 8.02
N ARG A 171 14.38 -0.62 8.48
CA ARG A 171 14.78 -0.93 9.84
C ARG A 171 15.82 -2.03 9.86
N THR A 172 16.63 -1.99 10.90
CA THR A 172 17.52 -3.08 11.31
C THR A 172 17.38 -3.31 12.81
N GLY A 173 17.59 -4.52 13.26
CA GLY A 173 17.50 -4.90 14.66
C GLY A 173 18.80 -5.50 15.19
N GLY A 174 18.72 -6.63 15.88
CA GLY A 174 19.87 -7.42 16.28
C GLY A 174 20.63 -8.03 15.10
N ALA A 175 19.90 -8.41 14.05
CA ALA A 175 20.43 -8.64 12.72
C ALA A 175 20.36 -7.33 11.91
N ASN A 176 21.07 -7.22 10.81
CA ASN A 176 21.08 -6.00 10.02
C ASN A 176 21.42 -6.27 8.54
N GLU A 177 21.16 -5.24 7.73
CA GLU A 177 21.57 -5.13 6.34
C GLU A 177 21.66 -3.66 5.94
N THR A 178 22.17 -3.37 4.77
CA THR A 178 22.12 -2.05 4.17
C THR A 178 20.93 -1.94 3.22
N HIS A 179 20.28 -0.79 3.21
CA HIS A 179 19.17 -0.48 2.32
C HIS A 179 19.50 0.78 1.53
N TRP A 180 19.70 0.65 0.23
CA TRP A 180 19.98 1.77 -0.66
C TRP A 180 19.02 1.75 -1.83
N ILE A 181 18.53 2.94 -2.20
CA ILE A 181 17.70 3.18 -3.37
C ILE A 181 18.43 4.20 -4.25
N ASP A 182 18.47 3.94 -5.54
CA ASP A 182 19.02 4.82 -6.56
C ASP A 182 18.13 4.86 -7.80
N ASP A 183 18.33 5.85 -8.66
CA ASP A 183 17.60 6.02 -9.93
C ASP A 183 16.06 6.03 -9.78
N LEU A 184 15.55 6.59 -8.67
CA LEU A 184 14.11 6.64 -8.42
C LEU A 184 13.39 7.50 -9.44
N ASN A 185 12.43 6.89 -10.13
CA ASN A 185 11.50 7.57 -11.03
C ASN A 185 10.06 7.19 -10.67
N ILE A 186 9.18 8.19 -10.55
CA ILE A 186 7.76 7.99 -10.31
C ILE A 186 6.99 8.70 -11.42
N THR A 187 6.26 7.95 -12.22
CA THR A 187 5.36 8.46 -13.25
C THR A 187 3.93 8.29 -12.77
N LEU A 188 3.21 9.41 -12.68
CA LEU A 188 1.78 9.41 -12.42
C LEU A 188 1.04 9.46 -13.76
N TYR A 189 0.12 8.54 -13.94
CA TYR A 189 -0.78 8.57 -15.09
C TYR A 189 -2.05 9.29 -14.67
N GLY A 190 -2.56 10.17 -15.52
CA GLY A 190 -3.79 10.88 -15.25
C GLY A 190 -4.92 9.90 -14.90
N SER A 191 -5.65 10.18 -13.85
CA SER A 191 -6.88 9.46 -13.57
C SER A 191 -7.84 9.66 -14.73
N THR A 192 -8.54 8.61 -15.17
CA THR A 192 -9.62 8.72 -16.15
C THR A 192 -10.97 9.04 -15.49
N ALA A 193 -10.96 9.27 -14.17
CA ALA A 193 -12.15 9.55 -13.38
C ALA A 193 -11.85 10.54 -12.25
N PRO A 194 -12.85 11.34 -11.82
CA PRO A 194 -12.75 12.16 -10.61
C PRO A 194 -12.36 11.32 -9.40
N GLY A 195 -11.53 11.87 -8.53
CA GLY A 195 -10.98 11.14 -7.38
C GLY A 195 -11.02 11.91 -6.08
N VAL A 196 -10.89 11.20 -4.95
CA VAL A 196 -10.85 11.80 -3.61
C VAL A 196 -9.60 12.66 -3.46
N SER A 197 -9.79 13.93 -3.18
CA SER A 197 -8.70 14.88 -2.90
C SER A 197 -8.58 15.24 -1.41
N MET A 198 -9.62 15.00 -0.64
CA MET A 198 -9.61 15.20 0.81
C MET A 198 -10.66 14.29 1.45
N PHE A 199 -10.30 13.66 2.54
CA PHE A 199 -11.22 13.04 3.47
C PHE A 199 -10.78 13.33 4.90
N GLU A 200 -11.72 13.83 5.72
CA GLU A 200 -11.51 14.13 7.13
C GLU A 200 -12.67 13.57 7.94
N SER A 201 -12.41 13.02 9.11
CA SER A 201 -13.43 12.55 10.05
C SER A 201 -13.07 12.94 11.48
N ASP A 202 -14.07 13.30 12.25
CA ASP A 202 -13.97 13.57 13.68
C ASP A 202 -15.29 13.15 14.40
N ALA A 203 -15.38 13.39 15.69
CA ALA A 203 -16.60 13.09 16.45
C ALA A 203 -17.85 13.84 15.94
N GLY A 204 -17.70 14.93 15.21
CA GLY A 204 -18.79 15.70 14.64
C GLY A 204 -19.30 15.19 13.28
N GLY A 205 -18.60 14.23 12.67
CA GLY A 205 -18.96 13.68 11.38
C GLY A 205 -17.78 13.53 10.42
N TRP A 206 -18.05 13.71 9.12
CA TRP A 206 -16.99 13.59 8.10
C TRP A 206 -17.19 14.59 6.94
N ARG A 207 -16.09 14.86 6.24
CA ARG A 207 -16.03 15.72 5.06
C ARG A 207 -15.26 15.05 3.96
N LEU A 208 -15.82 15.07 2.75
CA LEU A 208 -15.23 14.48 1.56
C LEU A 208 -15.13 15.53 0.46
N LYS A 209 -13.99 15.60 -0.21
CA LYS A 209 -13.83 16.32 -1.47
C LYS A 209 -13.41 15.39 -2.58
N ILE A 210 -14.07 15.52 -3.72
CA ILE A 210 -13.77 14.81 -4.96
C ILE A 210 -13.36 15.86 -5.98
N THR A 211 -12.17 15.72 -6.54
CA THR A 211 -11.64 16.65 -7.55
C THR A 211 -11.87 16.07 -8.93
N ASP A 212 -12.41 16.91 -9.83
CA ASP A 212 -12.51 16.62 -11.24
C ASP A 212 -11.10 16.49 -11.86
N ILE A 213 -11.05 15.80 -12.97
CA ILE A 213 -9.88 15.79 -13.85
C ILE A 213 -10.21 16.50 -15.16
N GLU A 214 -9.17 16.82 -15.97
CA GLU A 214 -9.34 17.56 -17.23
C GLU A 214 -10.38 16.94 -18.16
N GLU A 215 -10.48 15.60 -18.15
CA GLU A 215 -11.32 14.81 -19.06
C GLU A 215 -12.65 14.37 -18.46
N ALA A 216 -12.83 14.47 -17.15
CA ALA A 216 -14.06 14.01 -16.48
C ALA A 216 -14.34 14.78 -15.18
N GLY A 217 -15.58 15.16 -14.99
CA GLY A 217 -16.07 15.83 -13.78
C GLY A 217 -17.24 15.08 -13.14
N VAL A 218 -17.46 15.29 -11.85
CA VAL A 218 -18.63 14.72 -11.13
C VAL A 218 -19.91 15.39 -11.64
N GLU A 219 -20.91 14.60 -12.02
CA GLU A 219 -22.27 15.07 -12.26
C GLU A 219 -23.05 15.10 -10.94
N LEU A 220 -23.28 16.32 -10.39
CA LEU A 220 -23.83 16.51 -9.05
C LEU A 220 -25.17 15.80 -8.84
N ASP A 221 -26.07 15.87 -9.83
CA ASP A 221 -27.42 15.29 -9.74
C ASP A 221 -27.40 13.75 -9.66
N SER A 222 -26.25 13.13 -9.91
CA SER A 222 -26.05 11.68 -9.87
C SER A 222 -25.39 11.18 -8.59
N VAL A 223 -25.00 12.08 -7.68
CA VAL A 223 -24.30 11.71 -6.45
C VAL A 223 -25.28 11.01 -5.49
N GLU A 224 -24.92 9.80 -5.11
CA GLU A 224 -25.60 9.02 -4.08
C GLU A 224 -24.60 8.66 -2.99
N VAL A 225 -24.97 8.87 -1.75
CA VAL A 225 -24.13 8.58 -0.58
C VAL A 225 -24.75 7.45 0.23
N THR A 226 -23.97 6.41 0.49
CA THR A 226 -24.32 5.32 1.40
C THR A 226 -23.38 5.34 2.58
N TYR A 227 -23.89 5.51 3.79
CA TYR A 227 -23.14 5.52 5.04
C TYR A 227 -23.65 4.41 5.96
N GLU A 228 -22.76 3.56 6.48
CA GLU A 228 -23.12 2.39 7.29
C GLU A 228 -24.14 1.46 6.62
N GLY A 229 -24.08 1.37 5.28
CA GLY A 229 -24.99 0.54 4.49
C GLY A 229 -26.36 1.17 4.21
N GLU A 230 -26.61 2.38 4.71
CA GLU A 230 -27.87 3.12 4.47
C GLU A 230 -27.65 4.30 3.52
N VAL A 231 -28.53 4.44 2.53
CA VAL A 231 -28.50 5.61 1.64
C VAL A 231 -28.97 6.83 2.41
N ILE A 232 -28.12 7.87 2.43
CA ILE A 232 -28.42 9.14 3.12
C ILE A 232 -28.48 10.28 2.12
N ASP A 233 -29.45 11.19 2.30
CA ASP A 233 -29.63 12.36 1.47
C ASP A 233 -28.73 13.50 1.97
N LEU A 234 -27.58 13.71 1.31
CA LEU A 234 -26.66 14.79 1.62
C LEU A 234 -26.48 15.70 0.39
N PRO A 235 -26.50 17.01 0.59
CA PRO A 235 -26.24 17.93 -0.49
C PRO A 235 -24.78 17.85 -0.93
N ALA A 236 -24.55 17.59 -2.21
CA ALA A 236 -23.27 17.76 -2.85
C ALA A 236 -23.17 19.16 -3.47
N THR A 237 -22.06 19.84 -3.25
CA THR A 237 -21.80 21.16 -3.85
C THR A 237 -20.52 21.10 -4.67
N LYS A 238 -20.46 21.88 -5.76
CA LYS A 238 -19.29 21.89 -6.65
C LYS A 238 -18.81 23.31 -6.88
N THR A 239 -17.53 23.55 -6.66
CA THR A 239 -16.86 24.81 -6.93
C THR A 239 -15.47 24.54 -7.49
N ASP A 240 -15.14 25.21 -8.60
CA ASP A 240 -13.83 25.10 -9.26
C ASP A 240 -13.34 23.66 -9.50
N GLY A 241 -14.26 22.78 -9.95
CA GLY A 241 -13.95 21.38 -10.21
C GLY A 241 -13.81 20.51 -8.96
N VAL A 242 -14.18 21.03 -7.78
CA VAL A 242 -14.16 20.25 -6.53
C VAL A 242 -15.59 20.05 -6.03
N THR A 243 -16.01 18.80 -5.94
CA THR A 243 -17.28 18.38 -5.34
C THR A 243 -17.06 18.14 -3.86
N SER A 244 -17.84 18.81 -3.01
CA SER A 244 -17.78 18.70 -1.56
C SER A 244 -19.07 18.07 -1.03
N ILE A 245 -18.91 17.10 -0.12
CA ILE A 245 -20.00 16.43 0.59
C ILE A 245 -19.64 16.46 2.08
N GLN A 246 -20.61 16.80 2.93
CA GLN A 246 -20.42 16.86 4.38
C GLN A 246 -21.57 16.13 5.08
N TYR A 247 -21.20 15.36 6.08
CA TYR A 247 -22.11 14.75 7.04
C TYR A 247 -21.83 15.29 8.43
N ASP A 248 -22.85 15.88 9.06
CA ASP A 248 -22.80 16.29 10.45
C ASP A 248 -23.58 15.28 11.28
N ALA A 249 -22.89 14.56 12.16
CA ALA A 249 -23.49 13.53 12.99
C ALA A 249 -24.45 14.14 14.01
N ALA A 250 -25.68 13.59 14.12
CA ALA A 250 -26.67 14.05 15.09
C ALA A 250 -26.24 13.75 16.53
N GLU A 251 -25.51 12.65 16.73
CA GLU A 251 -24.84 12.29 17.98
C GLU A 251 -23.36 12.10 17.68
N PRO A 252 -22.46 12.45 18.61
CA PRO A 252 -21.03 12.32 18.39
C PRO A 252 -20.63 10.89 18.03
N LEU A 253 -19.86 10.75 16.95
CA LEU A 253 -19.26 9.48 16.59
C LEU A 253 -18.28 9.03 17.69
N LEU A 254 -18.27 7.74 17.98
CA LEU A 254 -17.42 7.21 19.05
C LEU A 254 -15.95 7.18 18.60
N ALA A 255 -15.07 7.61 19.49
CA ALA A 255 -13.63 7.45 19.25
C ALA A 255 -13.26 5.96 19.07
N ASN A 256 -12.40 5.69 18.10
CA ASN A 256 -11.99 4.34 17.66
C ASN A 256 -13.15 3.47 17.13
N SER A 257 -14.27 4.06 16.69
CA SER A 257 -15.27 3.32 15.91
C SER A 257 -14.90 3.30 14.44
N ASP A 258 -15.12 2.15 13.80
CA ASP A 258 -14.92 1.96 12.37
C ASP A 258 -16.22 2.28 11.62
N HIS A 259 -16.07 2.92 10.49
CA HIS A 259 -17.19 3.37 9.66
C HIS A 259 -16.95 3.05 8.19
N THR A 260 -18.05 2.83 7.46
CA THR A 260 -18.04 2.61 6.01
C THR A 260 -18.81 3.72 5.29
N LEU A 261 -18.19 4.24 4.23
CA LEU A 261 -18.79 5.26 3.37
C LEU A 261 -18.62 4.86 1.90
N GLN A 262 -19.71 4.88 1.16
CA GLN A 262 -19.70 4.73 -0.29
C GLN A 262 -20.28 5.97 -0.94
N VAL A 263 -19.65 6.42 -2.01
CA VAL A 263 -20.17 7.50 -2.85
C VAL A 263 -20.20 7.05 -4.29
N ALA A 264 -21.40 6.90 -4.84
CA ALA A 264 -21.62 6.60 -6.23
C ALA A 264 -21.96 7.85 -7.00
N PHE A 265 -21.45 8.01 -8.21
CA PHE A 265 -21.80 9.12 -9.10
C PHE A 265 -21.53 8.75 -10.57
N LYS A 266 -22.10 9.52 -11.49
CA LYS A 266 -21.67 9.52 -12.90
C LYS A 266 -20.65 10.60 -13.11
N ASP A 267 -19.66 10.31 -13.93
CA ASP A 267 -18.78 11.36 -14.45
C ASP A 267 -19.41 12.02 -15.70
N SER A 268 -18.83 13.14 -16.13
CA SER A 268 -19.29 13.89 -17.29
C SER A 268 -19.23 13.13 -18.63
N ASN A 269 -18.61 11.96 -18.64
CA ASN A 269 -18.61 11.01 -19.77
C ASN A 269 -19.73 9.96 -19.64
N GLY A 270 -20.58 10.06 -18.60
CA GLY A 270 -21.68 9.15 -18.32
C GLY A 270 -21.26 7.81 -17.72
N LYS A 271 -19.98 7.65 -17.32
CA LYS A 271 -19.48 6.42 -16.70
C LYS A 271 -19.80 6.43 -15.21
N ASN A 272 -20.33 5.32 -14.70
CA ASN A 272 -20.57 5.14 -13.28
C ASN A 272 -19.25 5.01 -12.52
N GLN A 273 -19.11 5.76 -11.43
CA GLN A 273 -17.98 5.73 -10.52
C GLN A 273 -18.49 5.33 -9.13
N LEU A 274 -17.65 4.61 -8.37
CA LEU A 274 -17.93 4.22 -7.00
C LEU A 274 -16.66 4.44 -6.16
N LEU A 275 -16.79 5.25 -5.13
CA LEU A 275 -15.75 5.45 -4.13
C LEU A 275 -16.15 4.71 -2.85
N ASN A 276 -15.24 3.94 -2.29
CA ASN A 276 -15.42 3.26 -1.00
C ASN A 276 -14.35 3.75 -0.04
N LEU A 277 -14.78 4.18 1.13
CA LEU A 277 -13.94 4.75 2.18
C LEU A 277 -14.29 4.07 3.50
N ASP A 278 -13.34 3.30 4.02
CA ASP A 278 -13.41 2.76 5.36
C ASP A 278 -12.54 3.65 6.25
N PHE A 279 -13.05 4.11 7.37
CA PHE A 279 -12.33 5.02 8.25
C PHE A 279 -12.66 4.78 9.72
N SER A 280 -11.74 5.21 10.59
CA SER A 280 -11.95 5.22 12.04
C SER A 280 -11.95 6.64 12.57
N VAL A 281 -12.83 6.92 13.50
CA VAL A 281 -12.86 8.21 14.22
C VAL A 281 -11.75 8.21 15.26
N LYS A 282 -10.91 9.26 15.24
CA LYS A 282 -9.80 9.43 16.19
C LYS A 282 -10.22 10.11 17.48
#